data_558a7e1d091f864d85ec32adc58b8814
#
_entry.id   558a7e1d091f864d85ec32adc58b8814
#
_cell.length_a   1.000
_cell.length_b   1.000
_cell.length_c   1.000
_cell.angle_alpha   90.00
_cell.angle_beta   90.00
_cell.angle_gamma   90.00
#
_symmetry.space_group_name_H-M   'P 1'
#
loop_
_entity.id
_entity.type
_entity.pdbx_description
1 polymer ?
#
loop_
_entity_poly.entity_id
_entity_poly.type
_entity_poly.pdbx_seq_one_letter_code
_entity_poly.pdbx_strand_id
1 'polypeptide(L)'
;MKKEELTLPDAMKYPKSLIVREYPNKSTINYNNIFSFIWNVGQSSVVYISDCRLVLRSLDQLTEDEILEIGKIIVNDNREFLDLDTILIQMKQVRIADYLRSRNIDIDGFLLNGKAVKNET
;
A
#
# COMPACT_ATOMS: atom_id res chain seq x y z
N MET A 1 15.96 -12.03 9.36
CA MET A 1 15.26 -12.21 8.06
C MET A 1 15.75 -11.19 7.07
N LYS A 2 16.07 -11.61 5.87
CA LYS A 2 16.54 -10.70 4.82
C LYS A 2 15.34 -9.93 4.26
N LYS A 3 15.45 -8.60 4.21
CA LYS A 3 14.41 -7.77 3.64
C LYS A 3 14.44 -7.87 2.12
N GLU A 4 13.28 -7.94 1.52
CA GLU A 4 13.14 -7.91 0.07
C GLU A 4 13.21 -6.48 -0.44
N GLU A 5 13.73 -6.34 -1.65
CA GLU A 5 13.83 -5.03 -2.29
C GLU A 5 12.52 -4.66 -2.95
N LEU A 6 12.16 -3.37 -2.87
CA LEU A 6 11.00 -2.84 -3.56
C LEU A 6 11.27 -2.77 -5.06
N THR A 7 10.28 -3.15 -5.87
CA THR A 7 10.35 -3.04 -7.33
C THR A 7 9.31 -2.05 -7.83
N LEU A 8 9.44 -1.61 -9.07
CA LEU A 8 8.44 -0.72 -9.68
C LEU A 8 7.03 -1.35 -9.74
N PRO A 9 6.88 -2.62 -10.17
CA PRO A 9 5.55 -3.24 -10.14
C PRO A 9 4.94 -3.28 -8.74
N ASP A 10 5.74 -3.51 -7.70
CA ASP A 10 5.26 -3.50 -6.32
C ASP A 10 4.77 -2.12 -5.93
N ALA A 11 5.54 -1.08 -6.24
CA ALA A 11 5.19 0.29 -5.90
C ALA A 11 3.91 0.74 -6.63
N MET A 12 3.69 0.25 -7.83
CA MET A 12 2.50 0.60 -8.61
C MET A 12 1.22 -0.02 -8.06
N LYS A 13 1.32 -1.02 -7.20
CA LYS A 13 0.15 -1.55 -6.49
C LYS A 13 -0.42 -0.55 -5.48
N TYR A 14 0.41 0.38 -5.03
CA TYR A 14 0.02 1.41 -4.06
C TYR A 14 0.31 2.79 -4.63
N PRO A 15 -0.44 3.21 -5.66
CA PRO A 15 -0.11 4.42 -6.43
C PRO A 15 -0.21 5.71 -5.62
N LYS A 16 -0.89 5.70 -4.48
CA LYS A 16 -1.04 6.87 -3.62
C LYS A 16 -0.10 6.87 -2.42
N SER A 17 0.72 5.83 -2.28
CA SER A 17 1.60 5.71 -1.12
C SER A 17 2.79 6.65 -1.23
N LEU A 18 3.16 7.24 -0.09
CA LEU A 18 4.46 7.89 0.04
C LEU A 18 5.57 6.88 -0.21
N ILE A 19 6.65 7.34 -0.81
CA ILE A 19 7.86 6.55 -1.00
C ILE A 19 8.98 7.26 -0.26
N VAL A 20 9.64 6.52 0.63
CA VAL A 20 10.74 7.05 1.42
C VAL A 20 12.01 6.32 1.08
N ARG A 21 13.13 7.05 1.06
CA ARG A 21 14.44 6.44 0.85
C ARG A 21 14.97 5.91 2.18
N GLU A 22 15.26 4.60 2.21
CA GLU A 22 15.77 3.94 3.41
C GLU A 22 17.27 3.65 3.33
N TYR A 23 17.78 3.43 2.12
CA TYR A 23 19.16 3.00 1.92
C TYR A 23 19.89 3.93 0.94
N PRO A 24 21.21 4.06 1.05
CA PRO A 24 22.07 3.56 2.13
C PRO A 24 21.84 4.25 3.46
N ASN A 25 21.25 5.44 3.44
CA ASN A 25 20.93 6.21 4.65
C ASN A 25 19.50 6.69 4.57
N LYS A 26 18.83 6.64 5.72
CA LYS A 26 17.48 7.17 5.84
C LYS A 26 17.50 8.66 5.49
N SER A 27 16.64 9.04 4.54
CA SER A 27 16.59 10.41 4.03
C SER A 27 15.34 11.12 4.48
N THR A 28 15.40 12.44 4.58
CA THR A 28 14.23 13.27 4.77
C THR A 28 13.48 13.54 3.46
N ILE A 29 14.05 13.12 2.35
CA ILE A 29 13.42 13.31 1.04
C ILE A 29 12.38 12.22 0.83
N ASN A 30 11.13 12.65 0.66
CA ASN A 30 10.00 11.76 0.42
C ASN A 30 9.41 12.09 -0.95
N TYR A 31 8.88 11.06 -1.59
CA TYR A 31 8.11 11.22 -2.82
C TYR A 31 6.65 10.96 -2.51
N ASN A 32 5.77 11.82 -3.00
CA ASN A 32 4.33 11.74 -2.67
C ASN A 32 3.69 10.45 -3.17
N ASN A 33 4.17 9.93 -4.30
CA ASN A 33 3.68 8.70 -4.90
C ASN A 33 4.68 8.19 -5.93
N ILE A 34 4.40 7.05 -6.53
CA ILE A 34 5.30 6.44 -7.52
C ILE A 34 5.50 7.33 -8.75
N PHE A 35 4.50 8.07 -9.17
CA PHE A 35 4.62 8.95 -10.34
C PHE A 35 5.55 10.12 -10.04
N SER A 36 5.45 10.70 -8.85
CA SER A 36 6.40 11.71 -8.37
C SER A 36 7.83 11.17 -8.34
N PHE A 37 7.98 9.94 -7.86
CA PHE A 37 9.29 9.29 -7.81
C PHE A 37 9.87 9.15 -9.22
N ILE A 38 9.10 8.63 -10.16
CA ILE A 38 9.55 8.42 -11.53
C ILE A 38 9.93 9.75 -12.17
N TRP A 39 9.09 10.77 -11.98
CA TRP A 39 9.34 12.11 -12.53
C TRP A 39 10.66 12.71 -12.01
N ASN A 40 10.86 12.65 -10.70
CA ASN A 40 12.05 13.25 -10.09
C ASN A 40 13.33 12.49 -10.44
N VAL A 41 13.28 11.18 -10.44
CA VAL A 41 14.42 10.34 -10.78
C VAL A 41 14.81 10.51 -12.25
N GLY A 42 13.83 10.68 -13.12
CA GLY A 42 14.08 10.91 -14.54
C GLY A 42 14.75 12.25 -14.83
N GLN A 43 14.78 13.17 -13.86
CA GLN A 43 15.33 14.50 -14.08
C GLN A 43 16.82 14.62 -13.73
N SER A 44 17.28 14.07 -12.63
CA SER A 44 18.67 14.34 -12.22
C SER A 44 19.24 13.46 -11.12
N SER A 45 18.47 12.61 -10.48
CA SER A 45 18.95 11.93 -9.29
C SER A 45 19.22 10.45 -9.55
N VAL A 46 20.28 9.94 -8.91
CA VAL A 46 20.56 8.51 -8.92
C VAL A 46 19.97 7.92 -7.65
N VAL A 47 18.67 7.66 -7.68
CA VAL A 47 17.97 6.99 -6.60
C VAL A 47 17.29 5.76 -7.18
N TYR A 48 17.58 4.62 -6.59
CA TYR A 48 17.01 3.35 -7.04
C TYR A 48 15.77 3.01 -6.24
N ILE A 49 14.74 2.50 -6.91
CA ILE A 49 13.52 2.07 -6.22
C ILE A 49 13.82 0.99 -5.17
N SER A 50 14.85 0.17 -5.42
CA SER A 50 15.27 -0.87 -4.47
C SER A 50 15.77 -0.30 -3.15
N ASP A 51 16.23 0.95 -3.13
CA ASP A 51 16.67 1.65 -1.92
C ASP A 51 15.51 2.33 -1.19
N CYS A 52 14.33 2.31 -1.76
CA CYS A 52 13.16 2.97 -1.23
C CYS A 52 12.18 1.98 -0.63
N ARG A 53 11.24 2.52 0.16
CA ARG A 53 10.17 1.71 0.77
C ARG A 53 8.86 2.48 0.67
N LEU A 54 7.77 1.74 0.49
CA LEU A 54 6.43 2.29 0.60
C LEU A 54 6.10 2.59 2.06
N VAL A 55 5.19 3.52 2.29
CA VAL A 55 4.69 3.81 3.64
C VAL A 55 3.24 3.32 3.70
N LEU A 56 3.01 2.20 4.39
CA LEU A 56 1.72 1.54 4.40
C LEU A 56 1.20 1.37 5.82
N ARG A 57 -0.13 1.24 5.93
CA ARG A 57 -0.80 0.89 7.18
C ARG A 57 -1.13 -0.59 7.17
N SER A 58 -1.17 -1.20 8.36
CA SER A 58 -1.61 -2.59 8.49
C SER A 58 -3.14 -2.65 8.53
N LEU A 59 -3.69 -3.84 8.30
CA LEU A 59 -5.14 -4.05 8.30
C LEU A 59 -5.80 -3.67 9.62
N ASP A 60 -5.09 -3.81 10.73
CA ASP A 60 -5.62 -3.44 12.06
C ASP A 60 -5.70 -1.93 12.27
N GLN A 61 -5.17 -1.15 11.34
CA GLN A 61 -5.25 0.31 11.38
C GLN A 61 -6.41 0.89 10.57
N LEU A 62 -7.32 0.04 10.08
CA LEU A 62 -8.51 0.51 9.40
C LEU A 62 -9.37 1.36 10.33
N THR A 63 -9.85 2.49 9.81
CA THR A 63 -10.77 3.35 10.55
C THR A 63 -12.20 2.84 10.39
N GLU A 64 -13.11 3.32 11.27
CA GLU A 64 -14.53 2.97 11.16
C GLU A 64 -15.12 3.39 9.82
N ASP A 65 -14.76 4.56 9.32
CA ASP A 65 -15.22 5.04 8.03
C ASP A 65 -14.78 4.13 6.89
N GLU A 66 -13.56 3.64 6.96
CA GLU A 66 -13.02 2.72 5.96
C GLU A 66 -13.74 1.37 6.00
N ILE A 67 -14.02 0.87 7.19
CA ILE A 67 -14.79 -0.37 7.35
C ILE A 67 -16.20 -0.21 6.77
N LEU A 68 -16.83 0.92 7.01
CA LEU A 68 -18.14 1.22 6.44
C LEU A 68 -18.10 1.27 4.91
N GLU A 69 -17.07 1.88 4.33
CA GLU A 69 -16.92 1.92 2.88
C GLU A 69 -16.73 0.53 2.27
N ILE A 70 -15.95 -0.31 2.93
CA ILE A 70 -15.79 -1.71 2.51
C ILE A 70 -17.16 -2.42 2.55
N GLY A 71 -17.91 -2.20 3.62
CA GLY A 71 -19.26 -2.76 3.75
C GLY A 71 -20.17 -2.35 2.61
N LYS A 72 -20.13 -1.08 2.20
CA LYS A 72 -20.91 -0.59 1.08
C LYS A 72 -20.53 -1.27 -0.24
N ILE A 73 -19.24 -1.47 -0.46
CA ILE A 73 -18.76 -2.16 -1.66
C ILE A 73 -19.28 -3.59 -1.68
N ILE A 74 -19.21 -4.29 -0.56
CA ILE A 74 -19.66 -5.66 -0.44
C ILE A 74 -21.16 -5.77 -0.70
N VAL A 75 -21.96 -4.91 -0.08
CA VAL A 75 -23.42 -4.92 -0.24
C VAL A 75 -23.81 -4.62 -1.68
N ASN A 76 -23.18 -3.64 -2.31
CA ASN A 76 -23.48 -3.29 -3.69
C ASN A 76 -23.17 -4.42 -4.66
N ASP A 77 -22.12 -5.19 -4.36
CA ASP A 77 -21.69 -6.27 -5.25
C ASP A 77 -22.49 -7.54 -5.07
N ASN A 78 -22.96 -7.84 -3.86
CA ASN A 78 -23.52 -9.15 -3.56
C ASN A 78 -24.91 -9.14 -2.95
N ARG A 79 -25.34 -8.07 -2.35
CA ARG A 79 -26.70 -7.88 -1.77
C ARG A 79 -27.13 -8.95 -0.79
N GLU A 80 -26.25 -9.78 -0.32
CA GLU A 80 -26.55 -10.83 0.63
C GLU A 80 -26.03 -10.48 2.00
N PHE A 81 -26.57 -11.13 3.01
CA PHE A 81 -26.08 -11.00 4.35
C PHE A 81 -24.68 -11.64 4.44
N LEU A 82 -23.72 -10.89 4.96
CA LEU A 82 -22.32 -11.32 4.97
C LEU A 82 -21.90 -11.69 6.38
N ASP A 83 -21.28 -12.86 6.50
CA ASP A 83 -20.52 -13.22 7.69
C ASP A 83 -19.05 -12.87 7.53
N LEU A 84 -18.27 -13.12 8.56
CA LEU A 84 -16.85 -12.78 8.55
C LEU A 84 -16.07 -13.56 7.48
N ASP A 85 -16.40 -14.82 7.27
CA ASP A 85 -15.73 -15.63 6.27
C ASP A 85 -16.00 -15.10 4.86
N THR A 86 -17.22 -14.68 4.60
CA THR A 86 -17.59 -14.06 3.33
C THR A 86 -16.80 -12.77 3.11
N ILE A 87 -16.64 -11.95 4.14
CA ILE A 87 -15.84 -10.73 4.06
C ILE A 87 -14.40 -11.06 3.68
N LEU A 88 -13.79 -12.03 4.34
CA LEU A 88 -12.42 -12.44 4.06
C LEU A 88 -12.25 -12.95 2.63
N ILE A 89 -13.22 -13.71 2.14
CA ILE A 89 -13.21 -14.18 0.75
C ILE A 89 -13.30 -13.01 -0.22
N GLN A 90 -14.16 -12.05 0.07
CA GLN A 90 -14.38 -10.90 -0.81
C GLN A 90 -13.22 -9.92 -0.79
N MET A 91 -12.37 -9.94 0.21
CA MET A 91 -11.14 -9.14 0.19
C MET A 91 -10.22 -9.50 -0.97
N LYS A 92 -10.44 -10.65 -1.59
CA LYS A 92 -9.69 -11.05 -2.80
C LYS A 92 -10.27 -10.44 -4.07
N GLN A 93 -11.43 -9.86 -4.00
CA GLN A 93 -12.05 -9.25 -5.18
C GLN A 93 -11.35 -7.93 -5.52
N VAL A 94 -11.28 -7.64 -6.80
CA VAL A 94 -10.53 -6.51 -7.32
C VAL A 94 -10.96 -5.18 -6.68
N ARG A 95 -12.26 -4.96 -6.54
CA ARG A 95 -12.76 -3.70 -6.01
C ARG A 95 -12.33 -3.42 -4.58
N ILE A 96 -12.44 -4.42 -3.72
CA ILE A 96 -12.05 -4.26 -2.32
C ILE A 96 -10.54 -4.13 -2.22
N ALA A 97 -9.80 -4.94 -2.97
CA ALA A 97 -8.35 -4.84 -3.02
C ALA A 97 -7.90 -3.45 -3.50
N ASP A 98 -8.51 -2.95 -4.56
CA ASP A 98 -8.20 -1.61 -5.07
C ASP A 98 -8.52 -0.52 -4.05
N TYR A 99 -9.64 -0.65 -3.34
CA TYR A 99 -9.98 0.31 -2.29
C TYR A 99 -8.93 0.30 -1.18
N LEU A 100 -8.57 -0.88 -0.69
CA LEU A 100 -7.58 -1.01 0.38
C LEU A 100 -6.22 -0.45 -0.05
N ARG A 101 -5.79 -0.77 -1.26
CA ARG A 101 -4.53 -0.23 -1.79
C ARG A 101 -4.59 1.29 -1.96
N SER A 102 -5.73 1.82 -2.35
CA SER A 102 -5.91 3.28 -2.49
C SER A 102 -5.85 4.01 -1.15
N ARG A 103 -6.11 3.28 -0.06
CA ARG A 103 -5.99 3.81 1.30
C ARG A 103 -4.66 3.45 1.95
N ASN A 104 -3.74 2.89 1.16
CA ASN A 104 -2.41 2.48 1.61
C ASN A 104 -2.45 1.43 2.72
N ILE A 105 -3.41 0.53 2.65
CA ILE A 105 -3.50 -0.62 3.54
C ILE A 105 -2.76 -1.79 2.90
N ASP A 106 -1.82 -2.37 3.63
CA ASP A 106 -0.99 -3.45 3.14
C ASP A 106 -1.77 -4.76 3.07
N ILE A 107 -2.13 -5.18 1.87
CA ILE A 107 -2.77 -6.47 1.63
C ILE A 107 -1.86 -7.45 0.90
N ASP A 108 -0.64 -7.03 0.57
CA ASP A 108 0.33 -7.83 -0.19
C ASP A 108 1.47 -8.36 0.69
N GLY A 109 1.45 -8.06 1.98
CA GLY A 109 2.48 -8.51 2.91
C GLY A 109 3.78 -7.74 2.86
N PHE A 110 3.77 -6.53 2.33
CA PHE A 110 4.99 -5.74 2.15
C PHE A 110 5.60 -5.26 3.46
N LEU A 111 4.77 -5.04 4.47
CA LEU A 111 5.29 -4.70 5.81
C LEU A 111 6.09 -5.85 6.39
N LEU A 112 5.61 -7.08 6.18
CA LEU A 112 6.27 -8.27 6.71
C LEU A 112 7.57 -8.56 5.98
N ASN A 113 7.61 -8.42 4.65
CA ASN A 113 8.79 -8.77 3.87
C ASN A 113 9.80 -7.63 3.71
N GLY A 114 9.50 -6.47 4.26
CA GLY A 114 10.43 -5.34 4.26
C GLY A 114 10.36 -4.40 3.06
N LYS A 115 9.39 -4.59 2.16
CA LYS A 115 9.19 -3.68 1.03
C LYS A 115 8.48 -2.39 1.42
N ALA A 116 7.89 -2.35 2.61
CA ALA A 116 7.22 -1.19 3.14
C ALA A 116 7.57 -0.96 4.59
N VAL A 117 7.40 0.27 5.04
CA VAL A 117 7.50 0.65 6.45
C VAL A 117 6.13 1.07 6.94
N LYS A 118 5.89 0.87 8.24
CA LYS A 118 4.59 1.16 8.83
C LYS A 118 4.37 2.67 8.96
N ASN A 119 3.19 3.12 8.56
CA ASN A 119 2.75 4.48 8.82
C ASN A 119 2.25 4.55 10.26
N GLU A 120 2.95 5.28 11.11
CA GLU A 120 2.68 5.36 12.54
C GLU A 120 1.82 6.56 12.95
N THR A 121 1.31 7.30 12.00
CA THR A 121 0.42 8.43 12.32
C THR A 121 -1.00 7.99 12.62
#